data_6ddfe9283c9a896140e6a39373c46e9e
#
_entry.id   6ddfe9283c9a896140e6a39373c46e9e
#
_cell.length_a   1.000
_cell.length_b   1.000
_cell.length_c   1.000
_cell.angle_alpha   90.00
_cell.angle_beta   90.00
_cell.angle_gamma   90.00
#
_symmetry.space_group_name_H-M   'P 1'
#
loop_
_entity.id
_entity.type
_entity.pdbx_description
1 polymer ?
#
loop_
_entity_poly.entity_id
_entity_poly.type
_entity_poly.pdbx_seq_one_letter_code
_entity_poly.pdbx_strand_id
1 'polypeptide(L)'
;VTVADNALAFTTPQQAGTYYVVYTVKDKAGLSDTATLTVNVDDNATIEPPTAYDYRVPSSATIDKKSIDVDVSQWIANPSGSADELHVAVDDSATDHAHVKGGDKSTTISVELTDEARAVPYTVTNTTYNITSTAFIQVPAYGVFPPTLRPKAPALKVNARETITINIADYVRVGAGKTAYVDGADSVSATKAADGDLYVNDQTLKFTAPKDYGGPASITFTAV
;
A
#
# COMPACT_ATOMS: atom_id res chain seq x y z
N VAL A 1 25.07 -10.16 -19.74
CA VAL A 1 23.97 -10.07 -18.78
C VAL A 1 24.55 -9.95 -17.38
N THR A 2 24.10 -8.99 -16.63
CA THR A 2 24.47 -8.82 -15.22
C THR A 2 23.21 -8.84 -14.35
N VAL A 3 23.37 -9.27 -13.10
CA VAL A 3 22.30 -9.31 -12.10
C VAL A 3 22.69 -8.38 -10.96
N ALA A 4 21.88 -7.40 -10.65
CA ALA A 4 22.03 -6.51 -9.50
C ALA A 4 20.65 -6.11 -8.97
N ASP A 5 20.49 -6.03 -7.68
CA ASP A 5 19.28 -5.55 -6.98
C ASP A 5 17.96 -6.18 -7.49
N ASN A 6 17.95 -7.49 -7.73
CA ASN A 6 16.84 -8.24 -8.34
C ASN A 6 16.48 -7.83 -9.77
N ALA A 7 17.34 -7.12 -10.46
CA ALA A 7 17.18 -6.75 -11.86
C ALA A 7 18.19 -7.48 -12.75
N LEU A 8 17.75 -7.81 -13.98
CA LEU A 8 18.59 -8.32 -15.04
C LEU A 8 18.95 -7.16 -15.98
N ALA A 9 20.23 -6.85 -16.12
CA ALA A 9 20.70 -5.93 -17.14
C ALA A 9 21.26 -6.72 -18.33
N PHE A 10 20.70 -6.50 -19.51
CA PHE A 10 21.11 -7.09 -20.77
C PHE A 10 21.70 -6.01 -21.67
N THR A 11 22.98 -6.16 -22.01
CA THR A 11 23.61 -5.30 -23.02
C THR A 11 23.29 -5.86 -24.40
N THR A 12 22.60 -5.10 -25.21
CA THR A 12 22.19 -5.48 -26.58
C THR A 12 23.42 -5.74 -27.44
N PRO A 13 23.55 -6.92 -28.08
CA PRO A 13 24.55 -7.15 -29.09
C PRO A 13 24.35 -6.23 -30.32
N GLN A 14 25.42 -5.94 -31.05
CA GLN A 14 25.34 -5.14 -32.27
C GLN A 14 24.80 -5.90 -33.48
N GLN A 15 24.68 -7.22 -33.36
CA GLN A 15 24.19 -8.06 -34.44
C GLN A 15 22.70 -8.35 -34.27
N ALA A 16 21.89 -8.12 -35.28
CA ALA A 16 20.50 -8.49 -35.33
C ALA A 16 20.32 -10.01 -35.13
N GLY A 17 19.32 -10.40 -34.38
CA GLY A 17 19.04 -11.79 -34.06
C GLY A 17 18.22 -11.97 -32.80
N THR A 18 17.84 -13.22 -32.51
CA THR A 18 17.12 -13.59 -31.30
C THR A 18 18.09 -14.15 -30.27
N TYR A 19 18.08 -13.59 -29.08
CA TYR A 19 18.94 -13.97 -27.96
C TYR A 19 18.07 -14.45 -26.80
N TYR A 20 18.55 -15.46 -26.07
CA TYR A 20 17.85 -16.07 -24.96
C TYR A 20 18.67 -15.94 -23.69
N VAL A 21 18.05 -15.39 -22.64
CA VAL A 21 18.63 -15.33 -21.29
C VAL A 21 17.82 -16.21 -20.38
N VAL A 22 18.40 -17.29 -19.93
CA VAL A 22 17.81 -18.17 -18.93
C VAL A 22 18.19 -17.65 -17.55
N TYR A 23 17.22 -17.44 -16.69
CA TYR A 23 17.45 -17.00 -15.32
C TYR A 23 16.65 -17.82 -14.32
N THR A 24 17.16 -17.93 -13.11
CA THR A 24 16.53 -18.63 -12.00
C THR A 24 16.23 -17.63 -10.88
N VAL A 25 14.98 -17.61 -10.44
CA VAL A 25 14.53 -16.86 -9.26
C VAL A 25 14.51 -17.80 -8.08
N LYS A 26 14.98 -17.33 -6.92
CA LYS A 26 14.98 -18.09 -5.67
C LYS A 26 14.36 -17.27 -4.57
N ASP A 27 13.41 -17.85 -3.83
CA ASP A 27 12.79 -17.21 -2.68
C ASP A 27 13.64 -17.37 -1.40
N LYS A 28 13.21 -16.72 -0.32
CA LYS A 28 13.88 -16.80 1.00
C LYS A 28 13.80 -18.18 1.63
N ALA A 29 12.86 -19.03 1.23
CA ALA A 29 12.71 -20.42 1.68
C ALA A 29 13.59 -21.39 0.89
N GLY A 30 14.25 -20.88 -0.17
CA GLY A 30 15.14 -21.68 -1.02
C GLY A 30 14.46 -22.36 -2.20
N LEU A 31 13.16 -22.14 -2.40
CA LEU A 31 12.43 -22.60 -3.58
C LEU A 31 12.86 -21.78 -4.78
N SER A 32 13.02 -22.43 -5.92
CA SER A 32 13.49 -21.76 -7.14
C SER A 32 12.64 -22.17 -8.34
N ASP A 33 12.51 -21.22 -9.27
CA ASP A 33 11.89 -21.42 -10.58
C ASP A 33 12.76 -20.77 -11.66
N THR A 34 12.69 -21.32 -12.88
CA THR A 34 13.53 -20.89 -14.00
C THR A 34 12.66 -20.41 -15.15
N ALA A 35 13.02 -19.28 -15.71
CA ALA A 35 12.35 -18.71 -16.88
C ALA A 35 13.36 -18.26 -17.94
N THR A 36 12.86 -18.04 -19.16
CA THR A 36 13.66 -17.57 -20.27
C THR A 36 13.16 -16.21 -20.74
N LEU A 37 14.03 -15.23 -20.75
CA LEU A 37 13.82 -13.96 -21.40
C LEU A 37 14.27 -14.08 -22.87
N THR A 38 13.38 -13.77 -23.82
CA THR A 38 13.71 -13.71 -25.24
C THR A 38 13.93 -12.25 -25.64
N VAL A 39 15.07 -11.94 -26.21
CA VAL A 39 15.41 -10.60 -26.70
C VAL A 39 15.62 -10.65 -28.22
N ASN A 40 14.79 -9.97 -28.96
CA ASN A 40 14.95 -9.80 -30.40
C ASN A 40 15.68 -8.48 -30.68
N VAL A 41 16.82 -8.56 -31.32
CA VAL A 41 17.59 -7.41 -31.78
C VAL A 41 17.32 -7.23 -33.26
N ASP A 42 16.81 -6.07 -33.63
CA ASP A 42 16.48 -5.72 -35.02
C ASP A 42 16.90 -4.28 -35.26
N ASP A 43 17.61 -4.07 -36.37
CA ASP A 43 18.10 -2.72 -36.81
C ASP A 43 16.91 -1.78 -37.15
N ASN A 44 15.73 -2.34 -37.43
CA ASN A 44 14.50 -1.61 -37.71
C ASN A 44 13.43 -1.80 -36.59
N ALA A 45 13.84 -2.09 -35.39
CA ALA A 45 12.90 -2.26 -34.29
C ALA A 45 12.01 -1.01 -34.13
N THR A 46 10.70 -1.26 -33.99
CA THR A 46 9.75 -0.18 -33.69
C THR A 46 10.06 0.39 -32.30
N ILE A 47 10.20 1.71 -32.23
CA ILE A 47 10.36 2.39 -30.96
C ILE A 47 8.97 2.46 -30.29
N GLU A 48 8.84 1.80 -29.16
CA GLU A 48 7.62 1.77 -28.37
C GLU A 48 7.67 2.81 -27.25
N PRO A 49 6.54 3.47 -26.95
CA PRO A 49 6.46 4.40 -25.83
C PRO A 49 6.72 3.68 -24.50
N PRO A 50 7.16 4.41 -23.46
CA PRO A 50 7.25 3.86 -22.13
C PRO A 50 5.87 3.36 -21.67
N THR A 51 5.86 2.36 -20.84
CA THR A 51 4.63 1.87 -20.21
C THR A 51 4.45 2.57 -18.88
N ALA A 52 3.24 3.08 -18.62
CA ALA A 52 2.85 3.62 -17.32
C ALA A 52 1.49 3.02 -16.92
N TYR A 53 1.36 2.61 -15.66
CA TYR A 53 0.14 2.01 -15.12
C TYR A 53 -0.44 2.86 -14.01
N ASP A 54 -1.76 2.86 -13.92
CA ASP A 54 -2.48 3.48 -12.83
C ASP A 54 -2.15 2.79 -11.49
N TYR A 55 -1.98 3.60 -10.47
CA TYR A 55 -1.82 3.11 -9.11
C TYR A 55 -2.89 3.67 -8.19
N ARG A 56 -3.54 2.79 -7.44
CA ARG A 56 -4.50 3.19 -6.40
C ARG A 56 -3.86 3.11 -5.02
N VAL A 57 -3.76 4.26 -4.36
CA VAL A 57 -3.30 4.36 -2.98
C VAL A 57 -4.33 3.72 -2.05
N PRO A 58 -3.95 2.73 -1.23
CA PRO A 58 -4.85 2.16 -0.25
C PRO A 58 -5.18 3.19 0.85
N SER A 59 -6.42 3.24 1.31
CA SER A 59 -6.85 4.18 2.35
C SER A 59 -6.04 4.06 3.64
N SER A 60 -5.53 2.86 3.95
CA SER A 60 -4.66 2.65 5.10
C SER A 60 -3.32 3.41 5.02
N ALA A 61 -2.84 3.71 3.82
CA ALA A 61 -1.58 4.45 3.63
C ALA A 61 -1.73 5.96 3.91
N THR A 62 -2.96 6.49 3.98
CA THR A 62 -3.24 7.92 4.17
C THR A 62 -3.56 8.28 5.62
N ILE A 63 -3.69 7.28 6.51
CA ILE A 63 -4.06 7.47 7.90
C ILE A 63 -3.04 8.37 8.62
N ASP A 64 -3.54 9.43 9.28
CA ASP A 64 -2.76 10.42 10.04
C ASP A 64 -1.67 11.15 9.22
N LYS A 65 -1.78 11.16 7.91
CA LYS A 65 -0.83 11.85 7.04
C LYS A 65 -1.48 13.05 6.37
N LYS A 66 -0.68 14.08 6.11
CA LYS A 66 -1.06 15.26 5.31
C LYS A 66 -0.64 15.12 3.85
N SER A 67 0.35 14.29 3.60
CA SER A 67 0.85 13.97 2.27
C SER A 67 1.36 12.52 2.23
N ILE A 68 1.44 11.97 1.03
CA ILE A 68 2.02 10.65 0.77
C ILE A 68 3.06 10.75 -0.33
N ASP A 69 4.07 9.92 -0.23
CA ASP A 69 5.06 9.72 -1.29
C ASP A 69 4.77 8.40 -1.99
N VAL A 70 4.60 8.44 -3.30
CA VAL A 70 4.35 7.28 -4.16
C VAL A 70 5.53 7.11 -5.10
N ASP A 71 6.26 6.03 -4.95
CA ASP A 71 7.30 5.65 -5.90
C ASP A 71 6.66 4.86 -7.05
N VAL A 72 6.63 5.45 -8.24
CA VAL A 72 6.01 4.85 -9.43
C VAL A 72 6.96 3.93 -10.20
N SER A 73 8.18 3.71 -9.74
CA SER A 73 9.18 2.87 -10.44
C SER A 73 8.69 1.44 -10.73
N GLN A 74 7.81 0.90 -9.90
CA GLN A 74 7.23 -0.44 -10.07
C GLN A 74 6.10 -0.50 -11.11
N TRP A 75 5.57 0.64 -11.53
CA TRP A 75 4.45 0.77 -12.46
C TRP A 75 4.84 1.41 -13.78
N ILE A 76 6.16 1.56 -14.03
CA ILE A 76 6.68 2.10 -15.28
C ILE A 76 7.69 1.14 -15.88
N ALA A 77 7.77 1.10 -17.21
CA ALA A 77 8.78 0.34 -17.94
C ALA A 77 9.20 1.09 -19.20
N ASN A 78 10.42 0.83 -19.67
CA ASN A 78 10.94 1.36 -20.91
C ASN A 78 11.21 0.24 -21.92
N PRO A 79 10.23 -0.13 -22.78
CA PRO A 79 10.44 -1.17 -23.80
C PRO A 79 11.54 -0.85 -24.78
N SER A 80 11.80 0.43 -25.04
CA SER A 80 12.76 0.91 -26.04
C SER A 80 13.97 1.61 -25.42
N GLY A 81 14.44 1.13 -24.26
CA GLY A 81 15.63 1.67 -23.61
C GLY A 81 15.81 1.22 -22.16
N SER A 82 16.72 1.85 -21.45
CA SER A 82 16.95 1.59 -20.04
C SER A 82 16.00 2.42 -19.16
N ALA A 83 15.82 1.99 -17.89
CA ALA A 83 15.06 2.75 -16.91
C ALA A 83 15.66 4.15 -16.63
N ASP A 84 16.98 4.31 -16.77
CA ASP A 84 17.68 5.58 -16.57
C ASP A 84 17.33 6.65 -17.60
N GLU A 85 16.73 6.26 -18.73
CA GLU A 85 16.25 7.15 -19.78
C GLU A 85 14.83 7.65 -19.54
N LEU A 86 14.18 7.16 -18.50
CA LEU A 86 12.85 7.60 -18.12
C LEU A 86 12.90 8.85 -17.25
N HIS A 87 12.07 9.81 -17.60
CA HIS A 87 11.78 11.00 -16.81
C HIS A 87 10.31 10.97 -16.39
N VAL A 88 10.06 11.16 -15.10
CA VAL A 88 8.70 11.22 -14.52
C VAL A 88 8.36 12.67 -14.21
N ALA A 89 7.20 13.11 -14.62
CA ALA A 89 6.67 14.43 -14.28
C ALA A 89 5.20 14.34 -13.83
N VAL A 90 4.78 15.27 -13.01
CA VAL A 90 3.36 15.48 -12.69
C VAL A 90 2.79 16.38 -13.75
N ASP A 91 1.57 16.07 -14.23
CA ASP A 91 0.86 16.92 -15.19
C ASP A 91 0.53 18.31 -14.58
N ASP A 92 0.58 19.35 -15.39
CA ASP A 92 0.35 20.73 -14.95
C ASP A 92 -0.99 20.92 -14.22
N SER A 93 -2.00 20.11 -14.56
CA SER A 93 -3.32 20.16 -13.91
C SER A 93 -3.33 19.70 -12.45
N ALA A 94 -2.26 19.08 -11.98
CA ALA A 94 -2.14 18.53 -10.62
C ALA A 94 -0.99 19.12 -9.81
N THR A 95 -0.23 20.06 -10.36
CA THR A 95 0.97 20.65 -9.70
C THR A 95 0.65 21.43 -8.42
N ASP A 96 -0.58 21.89 -8.24
CA ASP A 96 -1.03 22.54 -6.99
C ASP A 96 -1.04 21.60 -5.79
N HIS A 97 -1.08 20.28 -6.02
CA HIS A 97 -1.25 19.27 -4.98
C HIS A 97 -0.26 18.10 -5.07
N ALA A 98 0.52 18.05 -6.14
CA ALA A 98 1.49 16.98 -6.34
C ALA A 98 2.74 17.50 -7.05
N HIS A 99 3.88 16.91 -6.71
CA HIS A 99 5.15 17.23 -7.35
C HIS A 99 6.10 16.03 -7.29
N VAL A 100 7.02 15.95 -8.22
CA VAL A 100 8.11 14.97 -8.14
C VAL A 100 9.04 15.34 -6.99
N LYS A 101 9.26 14.43 -6.08
CA LYS A 101 10.12 14.62 -4.91
C LYS A 101 11.52 14.09 -5.21
N GLY A 102 12.49 14.96 -5.27
CA GLY A 102 13.88 14.63 -5.56
C GLY A 102 14.38 15.31 -6.84
N GLY A 103 15.44 14.79 -7.42
CA GLY A 103 16.02 15.33 -8.65
C GLY A 103 15.33 14.78 -9.91
N ASP A 104 15.83 15.18 -11.08
CA ASP A 104 15.27 14.88 -12.41
C ASP A 104 15.09 13.38 -12.73
N LYS A 105 15.79 12.51 -12.02
CA LYS A 105 15.68 11.04 -12.18
C LYS A 105 14.81 10.38 -11.12
N SER A 106 14.12 11.18 -10.29
CA SER A 106 13.25 10.63 -9.25
C SER A 106 11.97 10.09 -9.86
N THR A 107 11.55 8.92 -9.36
CA THR A 107 10.27 8.30 -9.66
C THR A 107 9.26 8.47 -8.52
N THR A 108 9.61 9.25 -7.49
CA THR A 108 8.75 9.47 -6.33
C THR A 108 7.93 10.74 -6.52
N ILE A 109 6.61 10.57 -6.47
CA ILE A 109 5.64 11.68 -6.52
C ILE A 109 5.08 11.89 -5.13
N SER A 110 5.24 13.10 -4.58
CA SER A 110 4.62 13.53 -3.33
C SER A 110 3.25 14.12 -3.65
N VAL A 111 2.21 13.63 -2.97
CA VAL A 111 0.83 14.07 -3.16
C VAL A 111 0.26 14.57 -1.85
N GLU A 112 -0.29 15.79 -1.85
CA GLU A 112 -1.02 16.36 -0.73
C GLU A 112 -2.40 15.72 -0.61
N LEU A 113 -2.78 15.36 0.64
CA LEU A 113 -4.07 14.74 0.95
C LEU A 113 -5.09 15.83 1.30
N THR A 114 -6.25 15.73 0.68
CA THR A 114 -7.39 16.64 0.91
C THR A 114 -8.63 15.85 1.32
N ASP A 115 -9.70 16.55 1.68
CA ASP A 115 -11.01 15.98 2.00
C ASP A 115 -11.76 15.40 0.79
N GLU A 116 -11.22 15.58 -0.42
CA GLU A 116 -11.72 14.99 -1.65
C GLU A 116 -10.76 13.94 -2.21
N ALA A 117 -11.32 12.85 -2.74
CA ALA A 117 -10.56 11.88 -3.52
C ALA A 117 -10.16 12.51 -4.86
N ARG A 118 -8.95 12.18 -5.34
CA ARG A 118 -8.43 12.71 -6.59
C ARG A 118 -7.64 11.71 -7.39
N ALA A 119 -7.57 11.96 -8.70
CA ALA A 119 -6.64 11.30 -9.59
C ALA A 119 -5.54 12.30 -9.97
N VAL A 120 -4.29 11.97 -9.68
CA VAL A 120 -3.12 12.75 -10.04
C VAL A 120 -2.52 12.16 -11.31
N PRO A 121 -2.63 12.84 -12.46
CA PRO A 121 -2.00 12.39 -13.68
C PRO A 121 -0.49 12.61 -13.61
N TYR A 122 0.26 11.62 -14.06
CA TYR A 122 1.70 11.72 -14.22
C TYR A 122 2.12 11.22 -15.59
N THR A 123 3.19 11.77 -16.10
CA THR A 123 3.77 11.40 -17.38
C THR A 123 5.09 10.71 -17.19
N VAL A 124 5.37 9.76 -18.07
CA VAL A 124 6.65 9.06 -18.17
C VAL A 124 7.18 9.27 -19.58
N THR A 125 8.32 9.91 -19.70
CA THR A 125 8.95 10.24 -20.98
C THR A 125 10.22 9.42 -21.16
N ASN A 126 10.34 8.71 -22.27
CA ASN A 126 11.63 8.24 -22.73
C ASN A 126 12.38 9.42 -23.31
N THR A 127 13.45 9.86 -22.65
CA THR A 127 14.19 11.08 -23.01
C THR A 127 15.04 10.93 -24.27
N THR A 128 15.39 9.70 -24.65
CA THR A 128 16.16 9.40 -25.86
C THR A 128 15.33 9.64 -27.11
N TYR A 129 14.07 9.25 -27.10
CA TYR A 129 13.17 9.35 -28.25
C TYR A 129 12.10 10.42 -28.12
N ASN A 130 12.00 11.06 -26.94
CA ASN A 130 11.01 12.10 -26.62
C ASN A 130 9.56 11.61 -26.84
N ILE A 131 9.27 10.39 -26.43
CA ILE A 131 7.93 9.77 -26.44
C ILE A 131 7.44 9.55 -25.02
N THR A 132 6.15 9.79 -24.83
CA THR A 132 5.55 9.91 -23.50
C THR A 132 4.33 9.01 -23.34
N SER A 133 4.14 8.48 -22.15
CA SER A 133 2.89 7.84 -21.70
C SER A 133 2.39 8.49 -20.43
N THR A 134 1.08 8.43 -20.20
CA THR A 134 0.42 9.02 -19.03
C THR A 134 -0.34 7.95 -18.27
N ALA A 135 -0.30 8.03 -16.93
CA ALA A 135 -1.11 7.23 -16.04
C ALA A 135 -1.53 8.05 -14.82
N PHE A 136 -2.30 7.46 -13.90
CA PHE A 136 -2.90 8.16 -12.78
C PHE A 136 -2.54 7.53 -11.43
N ILE A 137 -2.26 8.36 -10.44
CA ILE A 137 -2.26 7.96 -9.04
C ILE A 137 -3.62 8.32 -8.46
N GLN A 138 -4.42 7.31 -8.12
CA GLN A 138 -5.73 7.48 -7.49
C GLN A 138 -5.55 7.58 -5.98
N VAL A 139 -5.83 8.74 -5.41
CA VAL A 139 -5.63 9.04 -4.00
C VAL A 139 -6.99 9.17 -3.32
N PRO A 140 -7.26 8.42 -2.23
CA PRO A 140 -8.51 8.56 -1.48
C PRO A 140 -8.55 9.88 -0.72
N ALA A 141 -9.76 10.33 -0.39
CA ALA A 141 -9.95 11.49 0.47
C ALA A 141 -9.28 11.29 1.83
N TYR A 142 -8.72 12.36 2.40
CA TYR A 142 -8.15 12.35 3.75
C TYR A 142 -9.19 11.93 4.78
N GLY A 143 -8.78 11.07 5.70
CA GLY A 143 -9.65 10.61 6.78
C GLY A 143 -10.73 9.61 6.39
N VAL A 144 -10.79 9.15 5.14
CA VAL A 144 -11.69 8.07 4.71
C VAL A 144 -10.95 6.74 4.81
N PHE A 145 -11.11 6.05 5.94
CA PHE A 145 -10.58 4.71 6.16
C PHE A 145 -11.53 3.91 7.04
N PRO A 146 -11.53 2.57 6.91
CA PRO A 146 -12.35 1.72 7.77
C PRO A 146 -11.91 1.82 9.23
N PRO A 147 -12.77 1.50 10.20
CA PRO A 147 -12.38 1.40 11.61
C PRO A 147 -11.12 0.55 11.78
N THR A 148 -10.15 1.04 12.53
CA THR A 148 -8.89 0.35 12.80
C THR A 148 -8.52 0.44 14.28
N LEU A 149 -7.78 -0.55 14.79
CA LEU A 149 -7.26 -0.47 16.16
C LEU A 149 -6.31 0.71 16.32
N ARG A 150 -6.42 1.42 17.44
CA ARG A 150 -5.48 2.49 17.78
C ARG A 150 -4.09 1.90 18.05
N PRO A 151 -3.05 2.40 17.38
CA PRO A 151 -1.67 2.09 17.80
C PRO A 151 -1.47 2.50 19.24
N LYS A 152 -0.89 1.62 20.07
CA LYS A 152 -0.63 1.88 21.49
C LYS A 152 -1.90 2.11 22.32
N ALA A 153 -3.00 1.45 21.97
CA ALA A 153 -4.17 1.42 22.82
C ALA A 153 -3.80 0.97 24.26
N PRO A 154 -4.43 1.52 25.30
CA PRO A 154 -4.11 1.17 26.68
C PRO A 154 -4.37 -0.31 26.95
N ALA A 155 -3.44 -0.98 27.64
CA ALA A 155 -3.65 -2.37 28.05
C ALA A 155 -4.75 -2.43 29.12
N LEU A 156 -5.74 -3.29 28.90
CA LEU A 156 -6.78 -3.58 29.88
C LEU A 156 -6.22 -4.47 31.00
N LYS A 157 -6.60 -4.16 32.23
CA LYS A 157 -6.29 -4.97 33.40
C LYS A 157 -7.55 -5.09 34.26
N VAL A 158 -7.83 -6.29 34.71
CA VAL A 158 -8.98 -6.58 35.55
C VAL A 158 -8.59 -7.67 36.56
N ASN A 159 -9.04 -7.55 37.82
CA ASN A 159 -8.81 -8.59 38.79
C ASN A 159 -9.85 -9.73 38.64
N ALA A 160 -9.51 -10.92 39.15
CA ALA A 160 -10.42 -12.03 39.14
C ALA A 160 -11.78 -11.65 39.80
N ARG A 161 -12.89 -12.06 39.18
CA ARG A 161 -14.29 -11.76 39.57
C ARG A 161 -14.75 -10.32 39.35
N GLU A 162 -13.87 -9.42 38.90
CA GLU A 162 -14.26 -8.05 38.59
C GLU A 162 -14.71 -7.92 37.14
N THR A 163 -15.51 -6.89 36.90
CA THR A 163 -15.99 -6.51 35.58
C THR A 163 -15.40 -5.17 35.18
N ILE A 164 -14.90 -5.07 33.98
CA ILE A 164 -14.50 -3.80 33.37
C ILE A 164 -15.44 -3.44 32.24
N THR A 165 -15.69 -2.16 32.10
CA THR A 165 -16.39 -1.58 30.95
C THR A 165 -15.37 -1.02 29.98
N ILE A 166 -15.59 -1.30 28.71
CA ILE A 166 -14.66 -0.97 27.62
C ILE A 166 -15.40 -0.05 26.65
N ASN A 167 -14.98 1.21 26.57
CA ASN A 167 -15.45 2.11 25.54
C ASN A 167 -14.63 1.85 24.28
N ILE A 168 -15.27 1.45 23.18
CA ILE A 168 -14.57 1.11 21.93
C ILE A 168 -13.84 2.31 21.33
N ALA A 169 -14.29 3.55 21.58
CA ALA A 169 -13.62 4.75 21.11
C ALA A 169 -12.19 4.90 21.64
N ASP A 170 -11.85 4.25 22.78
CA ASP A 170 -10.49 4.27 23.32
C ASP A 170 -9.55 3.34 22.54
N TYR A 171 -10.09 2.36 21.80
CA TYR A 171 -9.37 1.30 21.12
C TYR A 171 -9.49 1.34 19.60
N VAL A 172 -10.58 1.92 19.09
CA VAL A 172 -10.85 2.04 17.67
C VAL A 172 -10.66 3.49 17.24
N ARG A 173 -10.06 3.68 16.10
CA ARG A 173 -10.06 4.98 15.43
C ARG A 173 -10.78 4.88 14.10
N VAL A 174 -11.39 5.97 13.75
CA VAL A 174 -12.12 6.20 12.49
C VAL A 174 -11.69 7.52 11.88
N GLY A 175 -12.09 7.77 10.67
CA GLY A 175 -11.86 9.05 9.99
C GLY A 175 -12.44 10.24 10.73
N ALA A 176 -11.98 11.42 10.41
CA ALA A 176 -12.43 12.66 11.02
C ALA A 176 -13.97 12.84 10.91
N GLY A 177 -14.61 13.17 12.00
CA GLY A 177 -16.08 13.34 12.06
C GLY A 177 -16.89 12.03 12.03
N LYS A 178 -16.24 10.87 12.09
CA LYS A 178 -16.89 9.56 12.15
C LYS A 178 -16.88 9.01 13.57
N THR A 179 -17.82 8.12 13.85
CA THR A 179 -17.92 7.39 15.12
C THR A 179 -17.92 5.91 14.81
N ALA A 180 -17.13 5.11 15.54
CA ALA A 180 -17.15 3.67 15.43
C ALA A 180 -18.31 3.09 16.23
N TYR A 181 -18.89 2.02 15.71
CA TYR A 181 -19.92 1.24 16.39
C TYR A 181 -19.55 -0.24 16.36
N VAL A 182 -19.98 -0.99 17.35
CA VAL A 182 -19.92 -2.46 17.36
C VAL A 182 -21.02 -2.98 16.44
N ASP A 183 -20.69 -3.89 15.53
CA ASP A 183 -21.63 -4.50 14.59
C ASP A 183 -22.50 -5.56 15.30
N GLY A 184 -23.29 -5.10 16.28
CA GLY A 184 -24.20 -5.91 17.08
C GLY A 184 -23.54 -6.88 18.07
N ALA A 185 -24.36 -7.46 18.95
CA ALA A 185 -23.92 -8.38 19.99
C ALA A 185 -23.30 -9.67 19.43
N ASP A 186 -23.81 -10.16 18.30
CA ASP A 186 -23.36 -11.41 17.68
C ASP A 186 -21.92 -11.32 17.10
N SER A 187 -21.43 -10.10 16.91
CA SER A 187 -20.04 -9.86 16.46
C SER A 187 -19.02 -9.93 17.61
N VAL A 188 -19.48 -10.01 18.86
CA VAL A 188 -18.64 -9.92 20.05
C VAL A 188 -18.37 -11.30 20.64
N SER A 189 -17.11 -11.61 20.84
CA SER A 189 -16.65 -12.82 21.50
C SER A 189 -15.48 -12.54 22.43
N ALA A 190 -15.26 -13.41 23.41
CA ALA A 190 -14.11 -13.28 24.30
C ALA A 190 -13.50 -14.64 24.63
N THR A 191 -12.20 -14.65 24.88
CA THR A 191 -11.52 -15.78 25.49
C THR A 191 -11.41 -15.57 26.99
N LYS A 192 -11.56 -16.65 27.76
CA LYS A 192 -11.38 -16.58 29.22
C LYS A 192 -12.25 -15.50 29.93
N ALA A 193 -13.45 -15.25 29.44
CA ALA A 193 -14.47 -14.48 30.14
C ALA A 193 -15.28 -15.37 31.03
N ALA A 194 -15.82 -14.83 32.14
CA ALA A 194 -16.90 -15.46 32.88
C ALA A 194 -18.20 -15.40 32.05
N ASP A 195 -19.17 -16.30 32.38
CA ASP A 195 -20.47 -16.29 31.72
C ASP A 195 -21.16 -14.93 31.87
N GLY A 196 -21.84 -14.51 30.82
CA GLY A 196 -22.58 -13.27 30.75
C GLY A 196 -22.37 -12.48 29.45
N ASP A 197 -23.21 -11.47 29.28
CA ASP A 197 -23.16 -10.65 28.07
C ASP A 197 -21.90 -9.83 28.01
N LEU A 198 -21.23 -9.84 26.85
CA LEU A 198 -20.07 -9.01 26.54
C LEU A 198 -20.45 -7.65 25.92
N TYR A 199 -21.60 -7.60 25.27
CA TYR A 199 -22.14 -6.42 24.63
C TYR A 199 -23.05 -5.63 25.57
N VAL A 200 -22.84 -4.32 25.66
CA VAL A 200 -23.69 -3.41 26.44
C VAL A 200 -24.53 -2.54 25.51
N ASN A 201 -23.85 -1.92 24.57
CA ASN A 201 -24.43 -1.12 23.46
C ASN A 201 -23.40 -0.97 22.34
N ASP A 202 -23.77 -0.25 21.29
CA ASP A 202 -22.96 -0.06 20.09
C ASP A 202 -21.58 0.57 20.33
N GLN A 203 -21.35 1.17 21.48
CA GLN A 203 -20.07 1.84 21.81
C GLN A 203 -19.40 1.24 23.05
N THR A 204 -20.05 0.31 23.71
CA THR A 204 -19.59 -0.16 25.01
C THR A 204 -19.67 -1.68 25.12
N LEU A 205 -18.54 -2.26 25.47
CA LEU A 205 -18.42 -3.67 25.81
C LEU A 205 -18.13 -3.82 27.30
N LYS A 206 -18.37 -5.00 27.85
CA LYS A 206 -17.96 -5.36 29.20
C LYS A 206 -17.24 -6.70 29.21
N PHE A 207 -16.30 -6.85 30.11
CA PHE A 207 -15.57 -8.10 30.31
C PHE A 207 -15.52 -8.43 31.79
N THR A 208 -15.99 -9.62 32.17
CA THR A 208 -15.92 -10.11 33.54
C THR A 208 -14.84 -11.19 33.60
N ALA A 209 -13.86 -11.02 34.50
CA ALA A 209 -12.80 -11.98 34.68
C ALA A 209 -13.28 -13.20 35.47
N PRO A 210 -12.96 -14.44 35.05
CA PRO A 210 -13.31 -15.65 35.83
C PRO A 210 -12.61 -15.64 37.19
N LYS A 211 -13.22 -16.34 38.15
CA LYS A 211 -12.72 -16.42 39.53
C LYS A 211 -11.40 -17.19 39.67
N ASP A 212 -11.17 -18.15 38.77
CA ASP A 212 -10.09 -19.14 38.88
C ASP A 212 -9.07 -19.02 37.74
N TYR A 213 -9.01 -17.85 37.08
CA TYR A 213 -8.10 -17.63 35.99
C TYR A 213 -7.28 -16.34 36.18
N GLY A 214 -5.95 -16.47 36.06
CA GLY A 214 -4.99 -15.36 35.97
C GLY A 214 -4.13 -15.55 34.76
N GLY A 215 -4.22 -14.66 33.78
CA GLY A 215 -3.45 -14.75 32.56
C GLY A 215 -4.04 -13.87 31.44
N PRO A 216 -3.53 -13.98 30.22
CA PRO A 216 -4.02 -13.19 29.09
C PRO A 216 -5.42 -13.63 28.66
N ALA A 217 -6.27 -12.65 28.37
CA ALA A 217 -7.59 -12.82 27.78
C ALA A 217 -7.75 -11.85 26.61
N SER A 218 -8.71 -12.12 25.74
CA SER A 218 -9.03 -11.24 24.63
C SER A 218 -10.54 -11.06 24.49
N ILE A 219 -10.95 -9.90 24.01
CA ILE A 219 -12.28 -9.64 23.49
C ILE A 219 -12.13 -9.26 22.02
N THR A 220 -12.95 -9.86 21.18
CA THR A 220 -12.95 -9.65 19.73
C THR A 220 -14.31 -9.13 19.32
N PHE A 221 -14.35 -8.16 18.45
CA PHE A 221 -15.59 -7.58 17.92
C PHE A 221 -15.37 -7.02 16.51
N THR A 222 -16.45 -6.90 15.75
CA THR A 222 -16.44 -6.19 14.47
C THR A 222 -16.83 -4.75 14.71
N ALA A 223 -16.02 -3.81 14.20
CA ALA A 223 -16.33 -2.38 14.23
C ALA A 223 -16.72 -1.87 12.84
N VAL A 224 -17.77 -1.07 12.79
CA VAL A 224 -18.30 -0.44 11.59
C VAL A 224 -18.37 1.08 11.75
#